data_c4ef1eb3f159b8a50271629c416c0826
#
_entry.id   c4ef1eb3f159b8a50271629c416c0826
#
_cell.length_a   1.000
_cell.length_b   1.000
_cell.length_c   1.000
_cell.angle_alpha   90.00
_cell.angle_beta   90.00
_cell.angle_gamma   90.00
#
_symmetry.space_group_name_H-M   'P 1'
#
loop_
_entity.id
_entity.type
_entity.pdbx_description
1 polymer ?
#
loop_
_entity_poly.entity_id
_entity_poly.type
_entity_poly.pdbx_seq_one_letter_code
_entity_poly.pdbx_strand_id
1 'polypeptide(L)'
;TSSLVGSEMCIRDRLHLMNTPENIFQDAYTYIMIICGGLIATIFYNLLSSYLRAVGNSQTPLMFLIFSAVLNVLLDLLLIIRFKMGVAGAGYATVFSQGISAVLCLFYIYRSMPDMWPEKHHWKLHAADSRHQLSMGIPMALQFAITASGTMIMQAAINLFGSEAVAAFTAACKLQNLVTQGFSAMGQTMATYSGQNFGKGDIPRIKKGVRAALLTSITYSIAAAVLVFLLLKPC
;
A
#
# COMPACT_ATOMS: atom_id res chain seq x y z
N THR A 1 -8.64 -6.74 -27.00
CA THR A 1 -8.18 -8.14 -26.82
C THR A 1 -6.64 -8.27 -26.80
N SER A 2 -5.89 -7.47 -27.58
CA SER A 2 -4.41 -7.60 -27.64
C SER A 2 -3.68 -7.10 -26.38
N SER A 3 -4.21 -6.14 -25.64
CA SER A 3 -3.57 -5.63 -24.41
C SER A 3 -3.71 -6.59 -23.22
N LEU A 4 -4.81 -7.34 -23.14
CA LEU A 4 -5.01 -8.39 -22.15
C LEU A 4 -4.06 -9.56 -22.38
N VAL A 5 -3.89 -9.98 -23.62
CA VAL A 5 -2.93 -11.05 -24.00
C VAL A 5 -1.49 -10.64 -23.69
N GLY A 6 -1.12 -9.37 -23.87
CA GLY A 6 0.19 -8.85 -23.51
C GLY A 6 0.43 -8.85 -21.98
N SER A 7 -0.59 -8.54 -21.18
CA SER A 7 -0.49 -8.59 -19.71
C SER A 7 -0.43 -10.03 -19.17
N GLU A 8 -1.16 -10.95 -19.79
CA GLU A 8 -1.11 -12.39 -19.44
C GLU A 8 0.27 -12.99 -19.71
N MET A 9 0.87 -12.69 -20.86
CA MET A 9 2.23 -13.12 -21.18
C MET A 9 3.25 -12.55 -20.17
N CYS A 10 3.13 -11.28 -19.83
CA CYS A 10 4.04 -10.64 -18.89
C CYS A 10 3.95 -11.22 -17.46
N ILE A 11 2.76 -11.62 -17.00
CA ILE A 11 2.57 -12.24 -15.68
C ILE A 11 3.16 -13.67 -15.68
N ARG A 12 2.93 -14.46 -16.73
CA ARG A 12 3.52 -15.79 -16.89
C ARG A 12 5.04 -15.75 -16.88
N ASP A 13 5.62 -14.86 -17.66
CA ASP A 13 7.06 -14.69 -17.74
C ASP A 13 7.67 -14.31 -16.39
N ARG A 14 7.01 -13.46 -15.62
CA ARG A 14 7.43 -13.11 -14.25
C ARG A 14 7.38 -14.30 -13.30
N LEU A 15 6.33 -15.10 -13.33
CA LEU A 15 6.22 -16.31 -12.49
C LEU A 15 7.28 -17.35 -12.84
N HIS A 16 7.61 -17.50 -14.15
CA HIS A 16 8.72 -18.36 -14.57
C HIS A 16 10.07 -17.79 -14.13
N LEU A 17 10.29 -16.49 -14.24
CA LEU A 17 11.52 -15.83 -13.78
C LEU A 17 11.75 -15.99 -12.27
N MET A 18 10.66 -16.07 -11.50
CA MET A 18 10.71 -16.28 -10.05
C MET A 18 10.84 -17.76 -9.65
N ASN A 19 10.99 -18.67 -10.62
CA ASN A 19 11.04 -20.13 -10.39
C ASN A 19 9.88 -20.63 -9.53
N THR A 20 8.65 -20.17 -9.83
CA THR A 20 7.45 -20.60 -9.10
C THR A 20 7.21 -22.09 -9.34
N PRO A 21 7.08 -22.93 -8.30
CA PRO A 21 6.82 -24.36 -8.46
C PRO A 21 5.53 -24.63 -9.26
N GLU A 22 5.55 -25.62 -10.15
CA GLU A 22 4.44 -25.93 -11.06
C GLU A 22 3.13 -26.26 -10.33
N ASN A 23 3.21 -26.84 -9.13
CA ASN A 23 2.04 -27.21 -8.31
C ASN A 23 1.23 -26.03 -7.81
N ILE A 24 1.84 -24.84 -7.69
CA ILE A 24 1.18 -23.60 -7.23
C ILE A 24 1.10 -22.53 -8.33
N PHE A 25 1.66 -22.80 -9.51
CA PHE A 25 1.77 -21.82 -10.60
C PHE A 25 0.40 -21.30 -11.04
N GLN A 26 -0.58 -22.20 -11.23
CA GLN A 26 -1.93 -21.83 -11.67
C GLN A 26 -2.67 -21.00 -10.63
N ASP A 27 -2.51 -21.32 -9.35
CA ASP A 27 -3.11 -20.56 -8.25
C ASP A 27 -2.51 -19.17 -8.12
N ALA A 28 -1.16 -19.08 -8.21
CA ALA A 28 -0.45 -17.80 -8.19
C ALA A 28 -0.84 -16.93 -9.39
N TYR A 29 -0.94 -17.50 -10.58
CA TYR A 29 -1.38 -16.81 -11.77
C TYR A 29 -2.80 -16.25 -11.64
N THR A 30 -3.74 -17.10 -11.20
CA THR A 30 -5.14 -16.71 -10.97
C THR A 30 -5.25 -15.58 -9.95
N TYR A 31 -4.53 -15.68 -8.84
CA TYR A 31 -4.50 -14.63 -7.81
C TYR A 31 -4.00 -13.30 -8.36
N ILE A 32 -2.87 -13.30 -9.06
CA ILE A 32 -2.27 -12.08 -9.62
C ILE A 32 -3.21 -11.46 -10.66
N MET A 33 -3.86 -12.26 -11.51
CA MET A 33 -4.82 -11.77 -12.49
C MET A 33 -6.02 -11.07 -11.83
N ILE A 34 -6.58 -11.66 -10.77
CA ILE A 34 -7.69 -11.06 -10.01
C ILE A 34 -7.25 -9.75 -9.37
N ILE A 35 -6.08 -9.72 -8.71
CA ILE A 35 -5.55 -8.52 -8.08
C ILE A 35 -5.25 -7.44 -9.13
N CYS A 36 -4.67 -7.79 -10.28
CA CYS A 36 -4.43 -6.85 -11.37
C CYS A 36 -5.74 -6.26 -11.93
N GLY A 37 -6.78 -7.09 -12.08
CA GLY A 37 -8.11 -6.60 -12.44
C GLY A 37 -8.73 -5.67 -11.41
N GLY A 38 -8.43 -5.90 -10.12
CA GLY A 38 -8.88 -5.09 -8.99
C GLY A 38 -8.03 -3.87 -8.67
N LEU A 39 -6.91 -3.63 -9.36
CA LEU A 39 -6.03 -2.47 -9.12
C LEU A 39 -6.78 -1.14 -9.16
N ILE A 40 -7.78 -1.02 -10.02
CA ILE A 40 -8.61 0.18 -10.12
C ILE A 40 -9.27 0.49 -8.77
N ALA A 41 -9.86 -0.50 -8.10
CA ALA A 41 -10.49 -0.33 -6.80
C ALA A 41 -9.49 0.14 -5.73
N THR A 42 -8.30 -0.46 -5.72
CA THR A 42 -7.20 -0.10 -4.80
C THR A 42 -6.70 1.31 -5.06
N ILE A 43 -6.51 1.70 -6.32
CA ILE A 43 -6.08 3.06 -6.72
C ILE A 43 -7.12 4.09 -6.28
N PHE A 44 -8.40 3.84 -6.54
CA PHE A 44 -9.48 4.73 -6.12
C PHE A 44 -9.55 4.90 -4.61
N TYR A 45 -9.48 3.79 -3.85
CA TYR A 45 -9.44 3.88 -2.39
C TYR A 45 -8.25 4.70 -1.89
N ASN A 46 -7.05 4.45 -2.40
CA ASN A 46 -5.84 5.18 -2.00
C ASN A 46 -5.93 6.67 -2.36
N LEU A 47 -6.48 7.01 -3.54
CA LEU A 47 -6.69 8.38 -3.98
C LEU A 47 -7.65 9.11 -3.04
N LEU A 48 -8.84 8.55 -2.80
CA LEU A 48 -9.86 9.15 -1.94
C LEU A 48 -9.41 9.25 -0.48
N SER A 49 -8.72 8.24 0.02
CA SER A 49 -8.11 8.22 1.35
C SER A 49 -7.04 9.32 1.51
N SER A 50 -6.19 9.51 0.49
CA SER A 50 -5.18 10.58 0.47
C SER A 50 -5.82 11.96 0.38
N TYR A 51 -6.89 12.09 -0.40
CA TYR A 51 -7.67 13.31 -0.49
C TYR A 51 -8.28 13.71 0.87
N LEU A 52 -8.93 12.78 1.57
CA LEU A 52 -9.47 13.02 2.91
C LEU A 52 -8.40 13.40 3.92
N ARG A 53 -7.23 12.75 3.87
CA ARG A 53 -6.09 13.11 4.73
C ARG A 53 -5.56 14.51 4.42
N ALA A 54 -5.49 14.89 3.14
CA ALA A 54 -5.04 16.22 2.72
C ALA A 54 -5.93 17.34 3.29
N VAL A 55 -7.22 17.09 3.43
CA VAL A 55 -8.20 18.01 4.04
C VAL A 55 -8.14 18.02 5.57
N GLY A 56 -7.32 17.15 6.17
CA GLY A 56 -7.19 17.05 7.64
C GLY A 56 -8.07 15.99 8.29
N ASN A 57 -8.87 15.27 7.50
CA ASN A 57 -9.70 14.19 8.01
C ASN A 57 -8.97 12.84 7.82
N SER A 58 -8.21 12.44 8.83
CA SER A 58 -7.52 11.15 8.84
C SER A 58 -8.31 10.03 9.52
N GLN A 59 -9.33 10.37 10.30
CA GLN A 59 -10.13 9.39 11.05
C GLN A 59 -11.06 8.60 10.13
N THR A 60 -11.73 9.26 9.21
CA THR A 60 -12.67 8.62 8.29
C THR A 60 -12.02 7.57 7.39
N PRO A 61 -10.88 7.82 6.71
CA PRO A 61 -10.17 6.78 5.97
C PRO A 61 -9.71 5.62 6.84
N LEU A 62 -9.29 5.88 8.08
CA LEU A 62 -8.91 4.84 9.03
C LEU A 62 -10.09 3.93 9.39
N MET A 63 -11.26 4.51 9.67
CA MET A 63 -12.47 3.73 9.97
C MET A 63 -12.87 2.84 8.78
N PHE A 64 -12.80 3.36 7.56
CA PHE A 64 -13.09 2.58 6.36
C PHE A 64 -12.02 1.51 6.10
N LEU A 65 -10.75 1.76 6.46
CA LEU A 65 -9.70 0.76 6.38
C LEU A 65 -9.97 -0.40 7.35
N ILE A 66 -10.34 -0.10 8.60
CA ILE A 66 -10.70 -1.12 9.60
C ILE A 66 -11.91 -1.92 9.11
N PHE A 67 -12.95 -1.24 8.62
CA PHE A 67 -14.12 -1.89 8.03
C PHE A 67 -13.73 -2.81 6.87
N SER A 68 -12.89 -2.33 5.96
CA SER A 68 -12.36 -3.11 4.84
C SER A 68 -11.61 -4.35 5.30
N ALA A 69 -10.78 -4.22 6.32
CA ALA A 69 -10.02 -5.35 6.86
C ALA A 69 -10.93 -6.42 7.47
N VAL A 70 -11.92 -6.02 8.25
CA VAL A 70 -12.91 -6.95 8.83
C VAL A 70 -13.72 -7.62 7.72
N LEU A 71 -14.20 -6.83 6.76
CA LEU A 71 -14.96 -7.34 5.62
C LEU A 71 -14.12 -8.31 4.77
N ASN A 72 -12.84 -8.00 4.55
CA ASN A 72 -11.92 -8.89 3.84
C ASN A 72 -11.82 -10.26 4.53
N VAL A 73 -11.58 -10.29 5.85
CA VAL A 73 -11.51 -11.54 6.61
C VAL A 73 -12.84 -12.33 6.52
N LEU A 74 -13.98 -11.66 6.62
CA LEU A 74 -15.29 -12.31 6.50
C LEU A 74 -15.51 -12.90 5.10
N LEU A 75 -15.14 -12.15 4.06
CA LEU A 75 -15.23 -12.61 2.67
C LEU A 75 -14.24 -13.74 2.39
N ASP A 76 -13.03 -13.70 2.94
CA ASP A 76 -12.05 -14.79 2.84
C ASP A 76 -12.64 -16.09 3.39
N LEU A 77 -13.18 -16.06 4.61
CA LEU A 77 -13.80 -17.21 5.23
C LEU A 77 -15.00 -17.73 4.40
N LEU A 78 -15.83 -16.81 3.91
CA LEU A 78 -17.01 -17.17 3.11
C LEU A 78 -16.58 -17.80 1.76
N LEU A 79 -15.69 -17.16 1.00
CA LEU A 79 -15.32 -17.58 -0.35
C LEU A 79 -14.44 -18.83 -0.32
N ILE A 80 -13.52 -18.94 0.64
CA ILE A 80 -12.61 -20.09 0.73
C ILE A 80 -13.33 -21.30 1.34
N ILE A 81 -14.04 -21.12 2.46
CA ILE A 81 -14.62 -22.24 3.20
C ILE A 81 -15.96 -22.66 2.59
N ARG A 82 -16.87 -21.71 2.37
CA ARG A 82 -18.25 -22.03 1.93
C ARG A 82 -18.33 -22.27 0.43
N PHE A 83 -17.65 -21.45 -0.38
CA PHE A 83 -17.67 -21.56 -1.84
C PHE A 83 -16.50 -22.39 -2.39
N LYS A 84 -15.53 -22.79 -1.55
CA LYS A 84 -14.37 -23.61 -1.93
C LYS A 84 -13.57 -23.04 -3.10
N MET A 85 -13.51 -21.71 -3.21
CA MET A 85 -12.82 -21.01 -4.31
C MET A 85 -11.30 -21.00 -4.16
N GLY A 86 -10.74 -21.52 -3.05
CA GLY A 86 -9.30 -21.55 -2.82
C GLY A 86 -8.65 -20.17 -2.90
N VAL A 87 -7.51 -20.08 -3.57
CA VAL A 87 -6.71 -18.86 -3.68
C VAL A 87 -7.44 -17.75 -4.47
N ALA A 88 -8.28 -18.12 -5.45
CA ALA A 88 -9.11 -17.15 -6.17
C ALA A 88 -10.09 -16.42 -5.24
N GLY A 89 -10.63 -17.12 -4.24
CA GLY A 89 -11.51 -16.54 -3.22
C GLY A 89 -10.82 -15.40 -2.45
N ALA A 90 -9.57 -15.59 -2.03
CA ALA A 90 -8.79 -14.57 -1.36
C ALA A 90 -8.54 -13.34 -2.25
N GLY A 91 -8.25 -13.56 -3.54
CA GLY A 91 -8.13 -12.47 -4.51
C GLY A 91 -9.41 -11.64 -4.63
N TYR A 92 -10.55 -12.30 -4.80
CA TYR A 92 -11.86 -11.61 -4.88
C TYR A 92 -12.23 -10.91 -3.58
N ALA A 93 -12.01 -11.53 -2.41
CA ALA A 93 -12.28 -10.90 -1.12
C ALA A 93 -11.50 -9.58 -0.97
N THR A 94 -10.24 -9.57 -1.37
CA THR A 94 -9.40 -8.38 -1.34
C THR A 94 -9.93 -7.28 -2.27
N VAL A 95 -10.26 -7.61 -3.51
CA VAL A 95 -10.76 -6.64 -4.49
C VAL A 95 -12.12 -6.07 -4.07
N PHE A 96 -13.04 -6.91 -3.61
CA PHE A 96 -14.37 -6.48 -3.16
C PHE A 96 -14.30 -5.61 -1.92
N SER A 97 -13.49 -5.97 -0.92
CA SER A 97 -13.36 -5.18 0.31
C SER A 97 -12.75 -3.79 0.02
N GLN A 98 -11.76 -3.71 -0.85
CA GLN A 98 -11.18 -2.45 -1.31
C GLN A 98 -12.18 -1.61 -2.13
N GLY A 99 -12.93 -2.25 -3.04
CA GLY A 99 -13.96 -1.60 -3.83
C GLY A 99 -15.08 -0.99 -2.98
N ILE A 100 -15.57 -1.74 -2.01
CA ILE A 100 -16.60 -1.25 -1.08
C ILE A 100 -16.05 -0.06 -0.27
N SER A 101 -14.81 -0.13 0.22
CA SER A 101 -14.21 0.98 0.95
C SER A 101 -14.02 2.21 0.08
N ALA A 102 -13.66 2.06 -1.19
CA ALA A 102 -13.59 3.16 -2.14
C ALA A 102 -14.96 3.82 -2.34
N VAL A 103 -16.02 3.02 -2.49
CA VAL A 103 -17.40 3.53 -2.62
C VAL A 103 -17.84 4.25 -1.34
N LEU A 104 -17.54 3.71 -0.16
CA LEU A 104 -17.85 4.34 1.13
C LEU A 104 -17.10 5.69 1.29
N CYS A 105 -15.82 5.74 0.92
CA CYS A 105 -15.07 7.01 0.90
C CYS A 105 -15.70 8.03 -0.04
N LEU A 106 -16.06 7.62 -1.25
CA LEU A 106 -16.69 8.48 -2.24
C LEU A 106 -18.03 9.00 -1.75
N PHE A 107 -18.87 8.12 -1.20
CA PHE A 107 -20.17 8.50 -0.62
C PHE A 107 -20.03 9.47 0.55
N TYR A 108 -19.03 9.24 1.41
CA TYR A 108 -18.74 10.15 2.51
C TYR A 108 -18.34 11.54 2.02
N ILE A 109 -17.45 11.64 1.02
CA ILE A 109 -17.03 12.92 0.43
C ILE A 109 -18.23 13.63 -0.16
N TYR A 110 -19.06 12.92 -0.93
CA TYR A 110 -20.25 13.48 -1.56
C TYR A 110 -21.26 14.03 -0.53
N ARG A 111 -21.46 13.31 0.59
CA ARG A 111 -22.47 13.66 1.60
C ARG A 111 -22.00 14.69 2.62
N SER A 112 -20.74 14.57 3.07
CA SER A 112 -20.21 15.33 4.20
C SER A 112 -19.34 16.51 3.80
N MET A 113 -18.93 16.58 2.54
CA MET A 113 -18.03 17.63 2.02
C MET A 113 -18.49 18.10 0.63
N PRO A 114 -19.74 18.61 0.49
CA PRO A 114 -20.27 19.01 -0.81
C PRO A 114 -19.45 20.13 -1.47
N ASP A 115 -18.87 21.03 -0.67
CA ASP A 115 -18.02 22.14 -1.15
C ASP A 115 -16.70 21.67 -1.79
N MET A 116 -16.30 20.44 -1.50
CA MET A 116 -15.07 19.82 -2.05
C MET A 116 -15.36 18.89 -3.23
N TRP A 117 -16.63 18.79 -3.62
CA TRP A 117 -17.00 18.01 -4.79
C TRP A 117 -16.61 18.76 -6.07
N PRO A 118 -15.89 18.12 -7.00
CA PRO A 118 -15.44 18.82 -8.21
C PRO A 118 -16.63 19.27 -9.07
N GLU A 119 -16.72 20.55 -9.35
CA GLU A 119 -17.68 21.10 -10.30
C GLU A 119 -17.37 20.67 -11.73
N LYS A 120 -18.34 20.76 -12.62
CA LYS A 120 -18.20 20.31 -14.01
C LYS A 120 -17.00 20.93 -14.75
N HIS A 121 -16.63 22.16 -14.41
CA HIS A 121 -15.50 22.84 -15.03
C HIS A 121 -14.13 22.33 -14.54
N HIS A 122 -14.06 21.73 -13.33
CA HIS A 122 -12.84 21.14 -12.76
C HIS A 122 -12.46 19.80 -13.40
N TRP A 123 -13.35 19.19 -14.20
CA TRP A 123 -13.05 17.95 -14.92
C TRP A 123 -12.17 18.15 -16.17
N LYS A 124 -11.79 19.38 -16.46
CA LYS A 124 -10.84 19.66 -17.56
C LYS A 124 -9.42 19.37 -17.07
N LEU A 125 -8.73 18.56 -17.83
CA LEU A 125 -7.31 18.28 -17.58
C LEU A 125 -6.48 19.53 -17.88
N HIS A 126 -5.86 20.11 -16.86
CA HIS A 126 -4.91 21.20 -17.00
C HIS A 126 -3.50 20.60 -17.12
N ALA A 127 -2.82 20.87 -18.22
CA ALA A 127 -1.49 20.32 -18.48
C ALA A 127 -0.46 20.72 -17.42
N ALA A 128 -0.58 21.93 -16.85
CA ALA A 128 0.30 22.41 -15.78
C ALA A 128 0.17 21.57 -14.51
N ASP A 129 -1.05 21.30 -14.06
CA ASP A 129 -1.33 20.52 -12.84
C ASP A 129 -0.93 19.06 -13.03
N SER A 130 -1.25 18.49 -14.20
CA SER A 130 -0.85 17.12 -14.55
C SER A 130 0.68 16.98 -14.59
N ARG A 131 1.40 17.95 -15.16
CA ARG A 131 2.86 17.96 -15.19
C ARG A 131 3.45 18.05 -13.79
N HIS A 132 2.86 18.87 -12.93
CA HIS A 132 3.31 18.99 -11.54
C HIS A 132 3.14 17.69 -10.77
N GLN A 133 1.97 17.05 -10.86
CA GLN A 133 1.72 15.74 -10.24
C GLN A 133 2.66 14.65 -10.77
N LEU A 134 2.89 14.58 -12.09
CA LEU A 134 3.81 13.62 -12.68
C LEU A 134 5.27 13.87 -12.25
N SER A 135 5.70 15.12 -12.14
CA SER A 135 7.05 15.45 -11.69
C SER A 135 7.35 14.99 -10.27
N MET A 136 6.34 14.89 -9.41
CA MET A 136 6.45 14.33 -8.06
C MET A 136 6.21 12.82 -8.04
N GLY A 137 5.25 12.33 -8.81
CA GLY A 137 4.85 10.93 -8.81
C GLY A 137 5.87 10.01 -9.46
N ILE A 138 6.49 10.41 -10.58
CA ILE A 138 7.46 9.57 -11.31
C ILE A 138 8.70 9.23 -10.46
N PRO A 139 9.38 10.19 -9.81
CA PRO A 139 10.52 9.87 -8.94
C PRO A 139 10.15 8.94 -7.79
N MET A 140 8.96 9.13 -7.21
CA MET A 140 8.47 8.28 -6.11
C MET A 140 8.17 6.86 -6.60
N ALA A 141 7.57 6.72 -7.78
CA ALA A 141 7.32 5.42 -8.40
C ALA A 141 8.63 4.68 -8.73
N LEU A 142 9.63 5.39 -9.26
CA LEU A 142 10.96 4.84 -9.52
C LEU A 142 11.65 4.40 -8.22
N GLN A 143 11.56 5.18 -7.15
CA GLN A 143 12.09 4.81 -5.84
C GLN A 143 11.50 3.47 -5.35
N PHE A 144 10.18 3.31 -5.42
CA PHE A 144 9.51 2.06 -5.05
C PHE A 144 9.92 0.91 -5.97
N ALA A 145 10.02 1.14 -7.28
CA ALA A 145 10.42 0.12 -8.25
C ALA A 145 11.86 -0.38 -8.00
N ILE A 146 12.79 0.53 -7.74
CA ILE A 146 14.20 0.20 -7.43
C ILE A 146 14.27 -0.59 -6.12
N THR A 147 13.55 -0.16 -5.08
CA THR A 147 13.50 -0.86 -3.80
C THR A 147 12.92 -2.28 -3.96
N ALA A 148 11.83 -2.42 -4.69
CA ALA A 148 11.22 -3.71 -4.97
C ALA A 148 12.16 -4.63 -5.76
N SER A 149 12.86 -4.10 -6.77
CA SER A 149 13.87 -4.87 -7.53
C SER A 149 15.02 -5.34 -6.64
N GLY A 150 15.49 -4.48 -5.74
CA GLY A 150 16.53 -4.83 -4.76
C GLY A 150 16.10 -5.97 -3.83
N THR A 151 14.86 -5.94 -3.34
CA THR A 151 14.33 -7.02 -2.49
C THR A 151 14.17 -8.33 -3.26
N MET A 152 13.78 -8.28 -4.54
CA MET A 152 13.71 -9.47 -5.41
C MET A 152 15.09 -10.11 -5.63
N ILE A 153 16.11 -9.31 -5.92
CA ILE A 153 17.49 -9.79 -6.11
C ILE A 153 18.01 -10.42 -4.81
N MET A 154 17.77 -9.75 -3.68
CA MET A 154 18.15 -10.28 -2.36
C MET A 154 17.45 -11.62 -2.08
N GLN A 155 16.16 -11.75 -2.36
CA GLN A 155 15.42 -12.99 -2.18
C GLN A 155 15.97 -14.12 -3.06
N ALA A 156 16.28 -13.81 -4.32
CA ALA A 156 16.88 -14.77 -5.24
C ALA A 156 18.25 -15.27 -4.73
N ALA A 157 19.08 -14.36 -4.22
CA ALA A 157 20.39 -14.73 -3.65
C ALA A 157 20.23 -15.61 -2.40
N ILE A 158 19.27 -15.32 -1.52
CA ILE A 158 19.06 -16.11 -0.29
C ILE A 158 18.51 -17.50 -0.60
N ASN A 159 17.73 -17.66 -1.65
CA ASN A 159 17.23 -18.96 -2.10
C ASN A 159 18.36 -19.95 -2.42
N LEU A 160 19.58 -19.47 -2.76
CA LEU A 160 20.74 -20.31 -3.00
C LEU A 160 21.31 -20.96 -1.72
N PHE A 161 21.00 -20.42 -0.53
CA PHE A 161 21.51 -20.91 0.75
C PHE A 161 20.62 -21.98 1.41
N GLY A 162 19.54 -22.38 0.75
CA GLY A 162 18.65 -23.44 1.21
C GLY A 162 17.49 -22.97 2.09
N SER A 163 16.62 -23.92 2.43
CA SER A 163 15.32 -23.63 3.07
C SER A 163 15.43 -23.03 4.48
N GLU A 164 16.45 -23.39 5.26
CA GLU A 164 16.66 -22.82 6.61
C GLU A 164 17.02 -21.34 6.55
N ALA A 165 17.92 -20.95 5.65
CA ALA A 165 18.28 -19.56 5.43
C ALA A 165 17.11 -18.73 4.96
N VAL A 166 16.30 -19.26 4.04
CA VAL A 166 15.07 -18.61 3.54
C VAL A 166 14.07 -18.41 4.68
N ALA A 167 13.86 -19.42 5.53
CA ALA A 167 12.93 -19.30 6.66
C ALA A 167 13.39 -18.25 7.67
N ALA A 168 14.66 -18.27 8.05
CA ALA A 168 15.24 -17.28 8.98
C ALA A 168 15.17 -15.86 8.41
N PHE A 169 15.52 -15.66 7.15
CA PHE A 169 15.45 -14.38 6.47
C PHE A 169 14.01 -13.86 6.37
N THR A 170 13.06 -14.73 6.02
CA THR A 170 11.65 -14.36 5.94
C THR A 170 11.10 -13.91 7.29
N ALA A 171 11.46 -14.59 8.37
CA ALA A 171 11.09 -14.19 9.73
C ALA A 171 11.68 -12.83 10.10
N ALA A 172 12.98 -12.62 9.82
CA ALA A 172 13.64 -11.34 10.05
C ALA A 172 13.01 -10.19 9.24
N CYS A 173 12.69 -10.42 7.97
CA CYS A 173 11.99 -9.46 7.11
C CYS A 173 10.60 -9.09 7.65
N LYS A 174 9.83 -10.05 8.17
CA LYS A 174 8.53 -9.77 8.78
C LYS A 174 8.67 -8.84 9.99
N LEU A 175 9.64 -9.10 10.86
CA LEU A 175 9.93 -8.25 12.00
C LEU A 175 10.39 -6.86 11.58
N GLN A 176 11.31 -6.77 10.61
CA GLN A 176 11.77 -5.52 10.04
C GLN A 176 10.61 -4.70 9.45
N ASN A 177 9.70 -5.35 8.70
CA ASN A 177 8.53 -4.68 8.13
C ASN A 177 7.62 -4.08 9.20
N LEU A 178 7.39 -4.79 10.32
CA LEU A 178 6.59 -4.26 11.44
C LEU A 178 7.21 -2.99 12.01
N VAL A 179 8.52 -2.98 12.25
CA VAL A 179 9.24 -1.80 12.76
C VAL A 179 9.22 -0.66 11.74
N THR A 180 9.43 -0.97 10.46
CA THR A 180 9.48 0.03 9.38
C THR A 180 8.13 0.70 9.13
N GLN A 181 7.00 0.06 9.42
CA GLN A 181 5.67 0.66 9.28
C GLN A 181 5.49 1.94 10.11
N GLY A 182 6.08 2.01 11.30
CA GLY A 182 6.06 3.24 12.11
C GLY A 182 6.74 4.42 11.43
N PHE A 183 7.89 4.20 10.78
CA PHE A 183 8.58 5.24 10.01
C PHE A 183 7.81 5.65 8.76
N SER A 184 7.21 4.70 8.06
CA SER A 184 6.35 4.98 6.90
C SER A 184 5.14 5.83 7.27
N ALA A 185 4.50 5.53 8.41
CA ALA A 185 3.39 6.31 8.93
C ALA A 185 3.82 7.75 9.28
N MET A 186 5.01 7.91 9.91
CA MET A 186 5.57 9.23 10.21
C MET A 186 5.86 10.02 8.93
N GLY A 187 6.42 9.37 7.90
CA GLY A 187 6.66 9.99 6.59
C GLY A 187 5.37 10.52 5.96
N GLN A 188 4.31 9.72 5.93
CA GLN A 188 3.00 10.14 5.41
C GLN A 188 2.38 11.28 6.23
N THR A 189 2.49 11.22 7.56
CA THR A 189 2.03 12.27 8.46
C THR A 189 2.76 13.59 8.17
N MET A 190 4.08 13.54 8.03
CA MET A 190 4.88 14.73 7.74
C MET A 190 4.63 15.29 6.35
N ALA A 191 4.39 14.44 5.35
CA ALA A 191 4.02 14.90 4.01
C ALA A 191 2.69 15.68 4.04
N THR A 192 1.68 15.15 4.72
CA THR A 192 0.37 15.82 4.88
C THR A 192 0.50 17.12 5.69
N TYR A 193 1.18 17.06 6.84
CA TYR A 193 1.39 18.23 7.71
C TYR A 193 2.14 19.36 7.01
N SER A 194 3.24 19.02 6.34
CA SER A 194 4.04 20.00 5.60
C SER A 194 3.26 20.58 4.42
N GLY A 195 2.54 19.76 3.66
CA GLY A 195 1.72 20.23 2.55
C GLY A 195 0.64 21.22 2.98
N GLN A 196 -0.10 20.92 4.04
CA GLN A 196 -1.14 21.82 4.58
C GLN A 196 -0.55 23.16 5.08
N ASN A 197 0.56 23.12 5.82
CA ASN A 197 1.18 24.36 6.34
C ASN A 197 1.91 25.14 5.25
N PHE A 198 2.43 24.47 4.22
CA PHE A 198 3.03 25.11 3.05
C PHE A 198 1.96 25.87 2.24
N GLY A 199 0.81 25.24 2.00
CA GLY A 199 -0.33 25.92 1.35
C GLY A 199 -0.83 27.14 2.12
N LYS A 200 -0.66 27.16 3.44
CA LYS A 200 -1.00 28.30 4.31
C LYS A 200 0.15 29.34 4.43
N GLY A 201 1.33 29.04 3.90
CA GLY A 201 2.51 29.92 4.01
C GLY A 201 3.21 29.91 5.37
N ASP A 202 2.84 29.00 6.29
CA ASP A 202 3.38 28.93 7.66
C ASP A 202 4.68 28.08 7.73
N ILE A 203 5.76 28.61 7.22
CA ILE A 203 7.08 27.95 7.23
C ILE A 203 7.62 27.72 8.66
N PRO A 204 7.46 28.66 9.63
CA PRO A 204 7.90 28.43 11.01
C PRO A 204 7.23 27.20 11.63
N ARG A 205 5.96 26.96 11.34
CA ARG A 205 5.20 25.79 11.82
C ARG A 205 5.72 24.50 11.22
N ILE A 206 6.07 24.50 9.93
CA ILE A 206 6.70 23.34 9.29
C ILE A 206 8.00 22.96 10.01
N LYS A 207 8.87 23.93 10.28
CA LYS A 207 10.16 23.69 11.00
C LYS A 207 9.93 23.09 12.39
N LYS A 208 8.93 23.57 13.14
CA LYS A 208 8.54 22.98 14.45
C LYS A 208 8.05 21.54 14.29
N GLY A 209 7.22 21.28 13.29
CA GLY A 209 6.72 19.94 12.98
C GLY A 209 7.84 18.96 12.63
N VAL A 210 8.80 19.38 11.80
CA VAL A 210 9.98 18.56 11.46
C VAL A 210 10.78 18.19 12.70
N ARG A 211 11.03 19.15 13.59
CA ARG A 211 11.74 18.89 14.86
C ARG A 211 10.98 17.90 15.75
N ALA A 212 9.68 18.07 15.88
CA ALA A 212 8.83 17.15 16.65
C ALA A 212 8.83 15.73 16.04
N ALA A 213 8.71 15.63 14.71
CA ALA A 213 8.75 14.35 14.00
C ALA A 213 10.10 13.64 14.16
N LEU A 214 11.21 14.36 14.09
CA LEU A 214 12.53 13.80 14.34
C LEU A 214 12.66 13.24 15.75
N LEU A 215 12.25 14.00 16.77
CA LEU A 215 12.29 13.54 18.16
C LEU A 215 11.41 12.29 18.35
N THR A 216 10.19 12.29 17.82
CA THR A 216 9.27 11.15 17.88
C THR A 216 9.87 9.92 17.17
N SER A 217 10.48 10.11 15.99
CA SER A 217 11.11 9.01 15.24
C SER A 217 12.31 8.42 15.98
N ILE A 218 13.14 9.27 16.62
CA ILE A 218 14.28 8.83 17.44
C ILE A 218 13.76 8.03 18.65
N THR A 219 12.76 8.54 19.36
CA THR A 219 12.16 7.84 20.52
C THR A 219 11.58 6.49 20.09
N TYR A 220 10.85 6.45 18.97
CA TYR A 220 10.32 5.22 18.41
C TYR A 220 11.43 4.24 18.02
N SER A 221 12.52 4.71 17.40
CA SER A 221 13.66 3.88 17.01
C SER A 221 14.32 3.23 18.22
N ILE A 222 14.55 4.00 19.30
CA ILE A 222 15.14 3.48 20.53
C ILE A 222 14.19 2.45 21.18
N ALA A 223 12.91 2.76 21.28
CA ALA A 223 11.91 1.84 21.83
C ALA A 223 11.82 0.54 21.03
N ALA A 224 11.79 0.63 19.70
CA ALA A 224 11.77 -0.54 18.82
C ALA A 224 13.05 -1.37 18.95
N ALA A 225 14.22 -0.74 19.01
CA ALA A 225 15.50 -1.43 19.20
C ALA A 225 15.56 -2.18 20.54
N VAL A 226 15.13 -1.54 21.62
CA VAL A 226 15.06 -2.18 22.95
C VAL A 226 14.07 -3.35 22.94
N LEU A 227 12.89 -3.17 22.34
CA LEU A 227 11.90 -4.23 22.24
C LEU A 227 12.43 -5.44 21.46
N VAL A 228 13.04 -5.20 20.30
CA VAL A 228 13.65 -6.25 19.48
C VAL A 228 14.76 -6.97 20.24
N PHE A 229 15.63 -6.22 20.93
CA PHE A 229 16.70 -6.80 21.74
C PHE A 229 16.19 -7.67 22.89
N LEU A 230 15.10 -7.26 23.56
CA LEU A 230 14.49 -8.04 24.65
C LEU A 230 13.73 -9.28 24.17
N LEU A 231 13.14 -9.21 22.96
CA LEU A 231 12.37 -10.32 22.40
C LEU A 231 13.23 -11.36 21.67
N LEU A 232 14.35 -10.92 21.08
CA LEU A 232 15.32 -11.84 20.49
C LEU A 232 16.12 -12.43 21.64
N LYS A 233 15.84 -13.70 22.01
CA LYS A 233 16.74 -14.46 22.89
C LYS A 233 18.13 -14.46 22.24
N PRO A 234 19.19 -14.14 23.00
CA PRO A 234 20.54 -14.34 22.49
C PRO A 234 20.70 -15.85 22.16
N CYS A 235 20.94 -16.15 20.89
CA CYS A 235 21.33 -17.48 20.44
C CYS A 235 22.75 -17.77 20.87
#